data_79723e70ca40dae6433b06c85bcaab26
#
_entry.id   79723e70ca40dae6433b06c85bcaab26
#
_cell.length_a   1.000
_cell.length_b   1.000
_cell.length_c   1.000
_cell.angle_alpha   90.00
_cell.angle_beta   90.00
_cell.angle_gamma   90.00
#
_symmetry.space_group_name_H-M   'P 1'
#
loop_
_entity.id
_entity.type
_entity.pdbx_description
1 polymer ?
#
loop_
_entity_poly.entity_id
_entity_poly.type
_entity_poly.pdbx_seq_one_letter_code
_entity_poly.pdbx_strand_id
1 'polypeptide(L)'
;MKPGDAQYLLNQWLGQDGTAIDDIATVDAFKLSNPDYAQSPASYKLIAFPAILPNFALVSIRGTATLWDLMSDAQLWLAAGLFQLLRDILPIGSLWTPILHKMVSFVSKLESESISRVAFYRETTAFVNYLKAETKYTTVQVTGHSLGGGLALITGSQTNSPAVGLSAPNAMLSRDTFEPPLTKHQLNTLTFNIVPVGDLVPMIDDLANLYQNINCTAAANDIIGCHGSTRSACEIQYTCGSGDRPVICNCAAD
;
A
#
# COMPACT_ATOMS: atom_id res chain seq x y z
N MET A 1 7.76 8.57 -11.22
CA MET A 1 8.24 7.59 -12.22
C MET A 1 7.47 7.86 -13.52
N LYS A 2 8.15 8.13 -14.62
CA LYS A 2 7.49 8.34 -15.91
C LYS A 2 6.94 7.01 -16.43
N PRO A 3 5.90 6.97 -17.28
CA PRO A 3 5.32 5.71 -17.77
C PRO A 3 6.33 4.72 -18.35
N GLY A 4 7.39 5.19 -19.00
CA GLY A 4 8.47 4.35 -19.56
C GLY A 4 9.43 3.76 -18.52
N ASP A 5 9.56 4.38 -17.35
CA ASP A 5 10.53 3.93 -16.34
C ASP A 5 10.10 2.60 -15.69
N ALA A 6 8.80 2.41 -15.49
CA ALA A 6 8.28 1.16 -14.91
C ALA A 6 8.53 -0.03 -15.84
N GLN A 7 8.27 0.12 -17.15
CA GLN A 7 8.53 -0.94 -18.12
C GLN A 7 10.02 -1.24 -18.26
N TYR A 8 10.88 -0.21 -18.22
CA TYR A 8 12.33 -0.39 -18.24
C TYR A 8 12.81 -1.21 -17.03
N LEU A 9 12.35 -0.87 -15.82
CA LEU A 9 12.70 -1.61 -14.60
C LEU A 9 12.15 -3.04 -14.62
N LEU A 10 10.92 -3.24 -15.06
CA LEU A 10 10.32 -4.57 -15.20
C LEU A 10 11.12 -5.43 -16.19
N ASN A 11 11.53 -4.86 -17.33
CA ASN A 11 12.34 -5.56 -18.32
C ASN A 11 13.73 -5.93 -17.78
N GLN A 12 14.34 -5.04 -16.98
CA GLN A 12 15.62 -5.35 -16.35
C GLN A 12 15.52 -6.46 -15.30
N TRP A 13 14.42 -6.50 -14.55
CA TRP A 13 14.23 -7.43 -13.45
C TRP A 13 13.67 -8.80 -13.84
N LEU A 14 12.78 -8.81 -14.83
CA LEU A 14 12.04 -10.01 -15.23
C LEU A 14 12.48 -10.58 -16.58
N GLY A 15 13.48 -9.97 -17.20
CA GLY A 15 13.98 -10.35 -18.53
C GLY A 15 13.31 -9.56 -19.66
N GLN A 16 14.01 -9.50 -20.82
CA GLN A 16 13.58 -8.65 -21.95
C GLN A 16 12.42 -9.23 -22.78
N ASP A 17 11.90 -10.39 -22.42
CA ASP A 17 10.97 -11.17 -23.25
C ASP A 17 9.49 -10.81 -23.07
N GLY A 18 9.19 -9.59 -22.59
CA GLY A 18 7.80 -9.14 -22.39
C GLY A 18 7.04 -9.95 -21.34
N THR A 19 7.76 -10.53 -20.37
CA THR A 19 7.18 -11.33 -19.30
C THR A 19 6.27 -10.54 -18.39
N ALA A 20 6.49 -9.22 -18.27
CA ALA A 20 5.63 -8.31 -17.51
C ALA A 20 5.26 -7.11 -18.38
N ILE A 21 3.98 -6.76 -18.40
CA ILE A 21 3.42 -5.61 -19.12
C ILE A 21 2.58 -4.74 -18.20
N ASP A 22 2.55 -3.43 -18.47
CA ASP A 22 1.57 -2.50 -17.90
C ASP A 22 0.29 -2.60 -18.77
N ASP A 23 -0.74 -3.28 -18.27
CA ASP A 23 -1.99 -3.53 -19.03
C ASP A 23 -2.93 -2.31 -18.92
N ILE A 24 -2.55 -1.24 -19.58
CA ILE A 24 -3.31 0.02 -19.65
C ILE A 24 -4.70 -0.20 -20.25
N ALA A 25 -4.81 -1.09 -21.24
CA ALA A 25 -6.09 -1.34 -21.93
C ALA A 25 -7.17 -1.87 -20.98
N THR A 26 -6.81 -2.74 -20.05
CA THR A 26 -7.73 -3.24 -19.02
C THR A 26 -8.11 -2.14 -18.02
N VAL A 27 -7.18 -1.25 -17.64
CA VAL A 27 -7.48 -0.09 -16.79
C VAL A 27 -8.44 0.87 -17.47
N ASP A 28 -8.22 1.17 -18.75
CA ASP A 28 -9.10 2.03 -19.55
C ASP A 28 -10.49 1.42 -19.73
N ALA A 29 -10.59 0.10 -19.97
CA ALA A 29 -11.86 -0.60 -20.06
C ALA A 29 -12.67 -0.53 -18.76
N PHE A 30 -12.02 -0.67 -17.60
CA PHE A 30 -12.66 -0.46 -16.31
C PHE A 30 -13.21 0.95 -16.16
N LYS A 31 -12.45 1.98 -16.51
CA LYS A 31 -12.88 3.37 -16.40
C LYS A 31 -14.03 3.70 -17.34
N LEU A 32 -14.04 3.14 -18.55
CA LEU A 32 -15.15 3.29 -19.50
C LEU A 32 -16.44 2.63 -18.99
N SER A 33 -16.35 1.51 -18.30
CA SER A 33 -17.50 0.80 -17.75
C SER A 33 -17.99 1.34 -16.40
N ASN A 34 -17.23 2.22 -15.75
CA ASN A 34 -17.51 2.78 -14.43
C ASN A 34 -17.47 4.32 -14.45
N PRO A 35 -18.59 4.98 -14.80
CA PRO A 35 -18.64 6.44 -14.96
C PRO A 35 -18.19 7.23 -13.74
N ASP A 36 -18.40 6.70 -12.54
CA ASP A 36 -18.00 7.33 -11.27
C ASP A 36 -16.47 7.52 -11.16
N TYR A 37 -15.70 6.70 -11.87
CA TYR A 37 -14.23 6.74 -11.86
C TYR A 37 -13.62 7.21 -13.18
N ALA A 38 -14.44 7.51 -14.19
CA ALA A 38 -13.97 7.87 -15.54
C ALA A 38 -13.05 9.10 -15.56
N GLN A 39 -13.28 10.07 -14.67
CA GLN A 39 -12.52 11.32 -14.59
C GLN A 39 -11.43 11.30 -13.52
N SER A 40 -11.36 10.26 -12.68
CA SER A 40 -10.31 10.19 -11.67
C SER A 40 -8.95 9.88 -12.31
N PRO A 41 -7.85 10.56 -11.91
CA PRO A 41 -6.53 10.15 -12.35
C PRO A 41 -6.23 8.75 -11.80
N ALA A 42 -5.79 7.82 -12.66
CA ALA A 42 -5.42 6.49 -12.20
C ALA A 42 -4.25 6.58 -11.22
N SER A 43 -4.52 6.28 -9.95
CA SER A 43 -3.51 6.20 -8.89
C SER A 43 -2.88 4.80 -8.79
N TYR A 44 -3.18 3.91 -9.74
CA TYR A 44 -2.72 2.52 -9.77
C TYR A 44 -2.32 2.10 -11.19
N LYS A 45 -1.56 1.00 -11.25
CA LYS A 45 -1.15 0.32 -12.48
C LYS A 45 -1.50 -1.15 -12.38
N LEU A 46 -1.80 -1.76 -13.51
CA LEU A 46 -2.02 -3.18 -13.65
C LEU A 46 -0.81 -3.83 -14.33
N ILE A 47 -0.07 -4.62 -13.58
CA ILE A 47 1.06 -5.39 -14.11
C ILE A 47 0.59 -6.82 -14.38
N ALA A 48 0.67 -7.24 -15.62
CA ALA A 48 0.32 -8.58 -16.08
C ALA A 48 1.56 -9.34 -16.55
N PHE A 49 1.47 -10.68 -16.49
CA PHE A 49 2.56 -11.60 -16.85
C PHE A 49 2.06 -12.63 -17.89
N PRO A 50 1.72 -12.19 -19.12
CA PRO A 50 0.97 -13.02 -20.05
C PRO A 50 1.69 -14.30 -20.48
N ALA A 51 3.02 -14.29 -20.51
CA ALA A 51 3.81 -15.45 -20.95
C ALA A 51 3.99 -16.53 -19.86
N ILE A 52 4.05 -16.14 -18.59
CA ILE A 52 4.39 -17.04 -17.49
C ILE A 52 3.24 -17.27 -16.50
N LEU A 53 2.39 -16.25 -16.30
CA LEU A 53 1.24 -16.28 -15.38
C LEU A 53 0.03 -15.59 -16.03
N PRO A 54 -0.58 -16.19 -17.07
CA PRO A 54 -1.57 -15.51 -17.90
C PRO A 54 -2.84 -15.05 -17.15
N ASN A 55 -3.16 -15.72 -16.03
CA ASN A 55 -4.34 -15.42 -15.21
C ASN A 55 -4.02 -14.63 -13.93
N PHE A 56 -2.77 -14.17 -13.79
CA PHE A 56 -2.31 -13.42 -12.64
C PHE A 56 -2.20 -11.93 -12.97
N ALA A 57 -2.61 -11.10 -12.03
CA ALA A 57 -2.46 -9.65 -12.10
C ALA A 57 -1.90 -9.09 -10.79
N LEU A 58 -0.99 -8.14 -10.91
CA LEU A 58 -0.48 -7.35 -9.80
C LEU A 58 -0.97 -5.90 -9.94
N VAL A 59 -1.82 -5.46 -9.02
CA VAL A 59 -2.28 -4.07 -8.94
C VAL A 59 -1.31 -3.30 -8.06
N SER A 60 -0.55 -2.37 -8.65
CA SER A 60 0.39 -1.50 -7.94
C SER A 60 -0.24 -0.14 -7.70
N ILE A 61 -0.48 0.22 -6.45
CA ILE A 61 -1.08 1.50 -6.05
C ILE A 61 0.04 2.49 -5.74
N ARG A 62 -0.06 3.66 -6.38
CA ARG A 62 0.91 4.74 -6.19
C ARG A 62 0.75 5.37 -4.81
N GLY A 63 1.86 5.59 -4.12
CA GLY A 63 1.93 6.49 -2.96
C GLY A 63 1.96 7.96 -3.39
N THR A 64 1.84 8.85 -2.42
CA THR A 64 1.94 10.30 -2.62
C THR A 64 3.38 10.72 -2.89
N ALA A 65 3.54 11.81 -3.65
CA ALA A 65 4.86 12.27 -4.07
C ALA A 65 5.58 13.09 -3.02
N THR A 66 4.85 13.68 -2.06
CA THR A 66 5.41 14.56 -1.03
C THR A 66 4.88 14.22 0.35
N LEU A 67 5.64 14.58 1.40
CA LEU A 67 5.20 14.42 2.80
C LEU A 67 3.92 15.23 3.10
N TRP A 68 3.74 16.37 2.44
CA TRP A 68 2.53 17.19 2.58
C TRP A 68 1.31 16.55 1.95
N ASP A 69 1.46 15.91 0.79
CA ASP A 69 0.39 15.13 0.17
C ASP A 69 0.04 13.94 1.07
N LEU A 70 1.07 13.27 1.63
CA LEU A 70 0.87 12.20 2.59
C LEU A 70 0.06 12.67 3.81
N MET A 71 0.35 13.85 4.37
CA MET A 71 -0.39 14.40 5.51
C MET A 71 -1.81 14.82 5.14
N SER A 72 -2.01 15.35 3.94
CA SER A 72 -3.34 15.74 3.44
C SER A 72 -4.22 14.51 3.13
N ASP A 73 -3.61 13.47 2.56
CA ASP A 73 -4.29 12.21 2.23
C ASP A 73 -4.40 11.27 3.43
N ALA A 74 -3.62 11.54 4.50
CA ALA A 74 -3.62 10.77 5.75
C ALA A 74 -4.89 10.99 6.61
N GLN A 75 -5.88 11.73 6.13
CA GLN A 75 -7.15 11.91 6.85
C GLN A 75 -7.79 10.58 7.25
N LEU A 76 -7.62 9.54 6.44
CA LEU A 76 -8.07 8.18 6.78
C LEU A 76 -7.41 7.60 8.05
N TRP A 77 -6.21 8.09 8.38
CA TRP A 77 -5.41 7.61 9.52
C TRP A 77 -5.14 8.70 10.57
N LEU A 78 -5.63 9.94 10.33
CA LEU A 78 -5.32 11.06 11.22
C LEU A 78 -5.74 10.77 12.67
N ALA A 79 -6.93 10.22 12.84
CA ALA A 79 -7.43 9.82 14.15
C ALA A 79 -6.54 8.74 14.79
N ALA A 80 -6.13 7.72 14.05
CA ALA A 80 -5.25 6.66 14.54
C ALA A 80 -3.89 7.22 14.95
N GLY A 81 -3.29 8.09 14.15
CA GLY A 81 -2.00 8.72 14.43
C GLY A 81 -2.04 9.63 15.67
N LEU A 82 -3.08 10.46 15.80
CA LEU A 82 -3.27 11.32 16.99
C LEU A 82 -3.45 10.51 18.27
N PHE A 83 -4.20 9.42 18.23
CA PHE A 83 -4.41 8.58 19.41
C PHE A 83 -3.19 7.75 19.78
N GLN A 84 -2.37 7.36 18.81
CA GLN A 84 -1.09 6.74 19.11
C GLN A 84 -0.13 7.71 19.81
N LEU A 85 -0.10 8.98 19.38
CA LEU A 85 0.65 10.01 20.06
C LEU A 85 0.17 10.19 21.53
N LEU A 86 -1.14 10.18 21.76
CA LEU A 86 -1.70 10.21 23.13
C LEU A 86 -1.31 8.99 23.95
N ARG A 87 -1.24 7.81 23.35
CA ARG A 87 -0.78 6.58 24.00
C ARG A 87 0.64 6.71 24.52
N ASP A 88 1.53 7.35 23.76
CA ASP A 88 2.93 7.55 24.15
C ASP A 88 3.07 8.56 25.29
N ILE A 89 2.16 9.54 25.39
CA ILE A 89 2.12 10.54 26.45
C ILE A 89 1.51 9.98 27.75
N LEU A 90 0.54 9.08 27.64
CA LEU A 90 -0.21 8.52 28.78
C LEU A 90 -0.06 6.99 28.84
N PRO A 91 0.98 6.44 29.46
CA PRO A 91 1.26 5.00 29.45
C PRO A 91 0.34 4.20 30.39
N ILE A 92 -0.89 3.93 30.00
CA ILE A 92 -1.85 3.07 30.71
C ILE A 92 -1.85 1.59 30.24
N GLY A 93 -0.80 1.20 29.51
CA GLY A 93 -0.55 -0.19 29.11
C GLY A 93 -1.60 -0.77 28.17
N SER A 94 -1.96 -2.04 28.38
CA SER A 94 -2.87 -2.80 27.51
C SER A 94 -4.31 -2.29 27.49
N LEU A 95 -4.69 -1.40 28.41
CA LEU A 95 -6.02 -0.78 28.44
C LEU A 95 -6.23 0.20 27.28
N TRP A 96 -5.15 0.67 26.62
CA TRP A 96 -5.24 1.59 25.49
C TRP A 96 -5.91 0.97 24.27
N THR A 97 -5.63 -0.28 23.94
CA THR A 97 -6.09 -0.89 22.69
C THR A 97 -7.63 -0.79 22.50
N PRO A 98 -8.48 -1.21 23.45
CA PRO A 98 -9.92 -1.08 23.29
C PRO A 98 -10.41 0.38 23.33
N ILE A 99 -9.73 1.25 24.07
CA ILE A 99 -10.06 2.67 24.16
C ILE A 99 -9.77 3.35 22.83
N LEU A 100 -8.54 3.17 22.29
CA LEU A 100 -8.11 3.73 21.01
C LEU A 100 -9.03 3.29 19.87
N HIS A 101 -9.36 2.01 19.80
CA HIS A 101 -10.25 1.49 18.78
C HIS A 101 -11.62 2.18 18.80
N LYS A 102 -12.22 2.36 19.97
CA LYS A 102 -13.51 3.06 20.10
C LYS A 102 -13.40 4.54 19.75
N MET A 103 -12.31 5.21 20.16
CA MET A 103 -12.10 6.62 19.89
C MET A 103 -11.85 6.87 18.41
N VAL A 104 -11.01 6.07 17.75
CA VAL A 104 -10.77 6.14 16.30
C VAL A 104 -12.09 5.94 15.54
N SER A 105 -12.85 4.90 15.88
CA SER A 105 -14.15 4.64 15.28
C SER A 105 -15.15 5.79 15.49
N PHE A 106 -15.15 6.43 16.65
CA PHE A 106 -16.04 7.54 16.95
C PHE A 106 -15.66 8.80 16.13
N VAL A 107 -14.38 9.20 16.13
CA VAL A 107 -13.90 10.37 15.39
C VAL A 107 -14.10 10.19 13.89
N SER A 108 -13.79 9.01 13.36
CA SER A 108 -13.98 8.72 11.94
C SER A 108 -15.45 8.74 11.51
N LYS A 109 -16.39 8.37 12.39
CA LYS A 109 -17.82 8.54 12.12
C LYS A 109 -18.24 9.99 12.03
N LEU A 110 -17.64 10.88 12.83
CA LEU A 110 -17.91 12.32 12.77
C LEU A 110 -17.35 12.97 11.49
N GLU A 111 -16.25 12.40 10.96
CA GLU A 111 -15.59 12.89 9.75
C GLU A 111 -16.14 12.22 8.47
N SER A 112 -16.93 11.16 8.59
CA SER A 112 -17.31 10.26 7.49
C SER A 112 -17.99 10.95 6.30
N GLU A 113 -18.71 12.05 6.50
CA GLU A 113 -19.32 12.82 5.40
C GLU A 113 -18.28 13.54 4.51
N SER A 114 -17.15 13.95 5.08
CA SER A 114 -16.05 14.58 4.35
C SER A 114 -15.11 13.56 3.73
N ILE A 115 -14.83 12.47 4.43
CA ILE A 115 -13.91 11.38 4.01
C ILE A 115 -14.51 10.53 2.88
N SER A 116 -15.83 10.38 2.83
CA SER A 116 -16.49 9.59 1.77
C SER A 116 -16.24 10.13 0.35
N ARG A 117 -15.89 11.39 0.23
CA ARG A 117 -15.60 12.04 -1.08
C ARG A 117 -14.19 11.77 -1.60
N VAL A 118 -13.26 11.32 -0.76
CA VAL A 118 -11.83 11.14 -1.09
C VAL A 118 -11.36 9.72 -0.85
N ALA A 119 -12.26 8.75 -0.81
CA ALA A 119 -11.92 7.37 -0.52
C ALA A 119 -11.28 6.67 -1.74
N PHE A 120 -10.02 6.97 -2.04
CA PHE A 120 -9.25 6.34 -3.12
C PHE A 120 -9.25 4.80 -3.07
N TYR A 121 -9.39 4.21 -1.88
CA TYR A 121 -9.51 2.75 -1.75
C TYR A 121 -10.80 2.20 -2.38
N ARG A 122 -11.87 3.00 -2.53
CA ARG A 122 -13.11 2.55 -3.19
C ARG A 122 -12.90 2.28 -4.67
N GLU A 123 -12.17 3.15 -5.36
CA GLU A 123 -11.84 2.95 -6.77
C GLU A 123 -10.95 1.71 -6.95
N THR A 124 -9.90 1.56 -6.13
CA THR A 124 -9.01 0.39 -6.23
C THR A 124 -9.72 -0.91 -5.86
N THR A 125 -10.63 -0.89 -4.88
CA THR A 125 -11.49 -2.03 -4.53
C THR A 125 -12.43 -2.39 -5.66
N ALA A 126 -13.09 -1.41 -6.27
CA ALA A 126 -13.95 -1.62 -7.44
C ALA A 126 -13.15 -2.19 -8.62
N PHE A 127 -11.94 -1.66 -8.87
CA PHE A 127 -11.06 -2.16 -9.92
C PHE A 127 -10.63 -3.62 -9.71
N VAL A 128 -10.21 -3.99 -8.50
CA VAL A 128 -9.83 -5.39 -8.20
C VAL A 128 -11.02 -6.33 -8.34
N ASN A 129 -12.22 -5.92 -7.92
CA ASN A 129 -13.44 -6.71 -8.12
C ASN A 129 -13.78 -6.86 -9.62
N TYR A 130 -13.65 -5.79 -10.41
CA TYR A 130 -13.79 -5.84 -11.86
C TYR A 130 -12.81 -6.82 -12.49
N LEU A 131 -11.52 -6.79 -12.12
CA LEU A 131 -10.52 -7.72 -12.63
C LEU A 131 -10.94 -9.18 -12.42
N LYS A 132 -11.44 -9.51 -11.24
CA LYS A 132 -11.86 -10.88 -10.87
C LYS A 132 -13.15 -11.31 -11.55
N ALA A 133 -14.09 -10.39 -11.79
CA ALA A 133 -15.41 -10.71 -12.31
C ALA A 133 -15.48 -10.65 -13.84
N GLU A 134 -14.80 -9.69 -14.45
CA GLU A 134 -15.03 -9.32 -15.86
C GLU A 134 -13.80 -9.55 -16.74
N THR A 135 -12.70 -10.08 -16.20
CA THR A 135 -11.48 -10.30 -16.96
C THR A 135 -10.94 -11.73 -16.81
N LYS A 136 -9.86 -12.03 -17.53
CA LYS A 136 -9.15 -13.31 -17.42
C LYS A 136 -8.37 -13.49 -16.11
N TYR A 137 -8.20 -12.44 -15.30
CA TYR A 137 -7.36 -12.46 -14.11
C TYR A 137 -8.10 -13.07 -12.92
N THR A 138 -7.87 -14.35 -12.66
CA THR A 138 -8.47 -15.10 -11.55
C THR A 138 -7.67 -14.97 -10.25
N THR A 139 -6.40 -14.61 -10.35
CA THR A 139 -5.51 -14.37 -9.21
C THR A 139 -5.03 -12.92 -9.26
N VAL A 140 -5.45 -12.13 -8.29
CA VAL A 140 -5.06 -10.72 -8.18
C VAL A 140 -4.34 -10.49 -6.86
N GLN A 141 -3.16 -9.88 -6.94
CA GLN A 141 -2.44 -9.35 -5.78
C GLN A 141 -2.38 -7.84 -5.84
N VAL A 142 -2.31 -7.22 -4.66
CA VAL A 142 -2.26 -5.74 -4.55
C VAL A 142 -0.98 -5.34 -3.83
N THR A 143 -0.34 -4.29 -4.29
CA THR A 143 0.87 -3.76 -3.66
C THR A 143 0.93 -2.24 -3.74
N GLY A 144 1.74 -1.65 -2.90
CA GLY A 144 2.00 -0.21 -2.94
C GLY A 144 3.04 0.21 -1.91
N HIS A 145 3.52 1.42 -2.05
CA HIS A 145 4.47 2.04 -1.14
C HIS A 145 3.81 3.22 -0.43
N SER A 146 4.16 3.45 0.83
CA SER A 146 3.65 4.60 1.59
C SER A 146 2.11 4.57 1.68
N LEU A 147 1.43 5.69 1.43
CA LEU A 147 -0.04 5.74 1.34
C LEU A 147 -0.59 4.69 0.38
N GLY A 148 0.03 4.51 -0.81
CA GLY A 148 -0.38 3.47 -1.76
C GLY A 148 -0.28 2.06 -1.17
N GLY A 149 0.67 1.83 -0.26
CA GLY A 149 0.78 0.60 0.52
C GLY A 149 -0.41 0.41 1.47
N GLY A 150 -0.79 1.44 2.23
CA GLY A 150 -1.96 1.41 3.09
C GLY A 150 -3.25 1.14 2.32
N LEU A 151 -3.44 1.83 1.18
CA LEU A 151 -4.56 1.56 0.27
C LEU A 151 -4.54 0.13 -0.28
N ALA A 152 -3.34 -0.42 -0.55
CA ALA A 152 -3.20 -1.82 -0.98
C ALA A 152 -3.65 -2.80 0.11
N LEU A 153 -3.26 -2.58 1.38
CA LEU A 153 -3.68 -3.42 2.50
C LEU A 153 -5.20 -3.38 2.69
N ILE A 154 -5.83 -2.20 2.58
CA ILE A 154 -7.29 -2.04 2.66
C ILE A 154 -7.96 -2.75 1.48
N THR A 155 -7.55 -2.44 0.24
CA THR A 155 -8.11 -3.04 -0.98
C THR A 155 -8.01 -4.56 -0.96
N GLY A 156 -6.83 -5.10 -0.61
CA GLY A 156 -6.62 -6.54 -0.53
C GLY A 156 -7.54 -7.20 0.49
N SER A 157 -7.69 -6.60 1.67
CA SER A 157 -8.60 -7.09 2.71
C SER A 157 -10.06 -7.08 2.25
N GLN A 158 -10.53 -5.98 1.63
CA GLN A 158 -11.92 -5.86 1.16
C GLN A 158 -12.24 -6.81 0.01
N THR A 159 -11.26 -7.12 -0.82
CA THR A 159 -11.45 -7.96 -2.01
C THR A 159 -11.04 -9.42 -1.81
N ASN A 160 -10.62 -9.82 -0.61
CA ASN A 160 -10.01 -11.13 -0.35
C ASN A 160 -8.86 -11.44 -1.32
N SER A 161 -7.99 -10.46 -1.53
CA SER A 161 -6.77 -10.58 -2.35
C SER A 161 -5.54 -10.42 -1.47
N PRO A 162 -4.49 -11.21 -1.64
CA PRO A 162 -3.22 -10.97 -0.95
C PRO A 162 -2.70 -9.57 -1.25
N ALA A 163 -2.22 -8.87 -0.22
CA ALA A 163 -1.69 -7.53 -0.35
C ALA A 163 -0.34 -7.38 0.34
N VAL A 164 0.58 -6.66 -0.31
CA VAL A 164 1.89 -6.33 0.24
C VAL A 164 2.07 -4.82 0.27
N GLY A 165 2.19 -4.26 1.46
CA GLY A 165 2.59 -2.87 1.67
C GLY A 165 4.09 -2.77 1.87
N LEU A 166 4.70 -1.71 1.35
CA LEU A 166 6.07 -1.33 1.65
C LEU A 166 6.03 0.04 2.34
N SER A 167 6.58 0.14 3.55
CA SER A 167 6.53 1.38 4.34
C SER A 167 5.10 1.92 4.49
N ALA A 168 4.13 1.03 4.66
CA ALA A 168 2.70 1.34 4.60
C ALA A 168 2.14 1.72 5.97
N PRO A 169 1.23 2.71 6.07
CA PRO A 169 0.39 2.83 7.25
C PRO A 169 -0.50 1.59 7.38
N ASN A 170 -0.79 1.20 8.62
CA ASN A 170 -1.59 0.02 8.92
C ASN A 170 -3.08 0.37 9.04
N ALA A 171 -3.93 -0.60 9.31
CA ALA A 171 -5.38 -0.40 9.36
C ALA A 171 -6.06 -1.19 10.50
N MET A 172 -5.30 -1.64 11.50
CA MET A 172 -5.84 -2.52 12.55
C MET A 172 -6.75 -1.77 13.52
N LEU A 173 -6.40 -0.53 13.91
CA LEU A 173 -7.22 0.31 14.78
C LEU A 173 -8.37 0.95 14.00
N SER A 174 -8.09 1.42 12.79
CA SER A 174 -9.04 2.11 11.92
C SER A 174 -9.97 1.19 11.12
N ARG A 175 -9.86 -0.14 11.25
CA ARG A 175 -10.56 -1.13 10.41
C ARG A 175 -12.08 -0.93 10.29
N ASP A 176 -12.74 -0.43 11.34
CA ASP A 176 -14.19 -0.23 11.36
C ASP A 176 -14.63 1.08 10.69
N THR A 177 -13.66 1.92 10.26
CA THR A 177 -13.93 3.21 9.61
C THR A 177 -14.07 3.08 8.10
N PHE A 178 -13.58 1.97 7.53
CA PHE A 178 -13.68 1.69 6.11
C PHE A 178 -15.05 1.15 5.74
N GLU A 179 -15.44 1.28 4.49
CA GLU A 179 -16.72 0.80 3.98
C GLU A 179 -16.50 -0.08 2.72
N PRO A 180 -16.81 -1.40 2.79
CA PRO A 180 -17.20 -2.13 3.99
C PRO A 180 -16.08 -2.20 5.04
N PRO A 181 -16.44 -2.37 6.34
CA PRO A 181 -15.46 -2.52 7.42
C PRO A 181 -14.54 -3.71 7.19
N LEU A 182 -13.28 -3.57 7.63
CA LEU A 182 -12.30 -4.65 7.58
C LEU A 182 -12.41 -5.54 8.83
N THR A 183 -12.24 -6.82 8.65
CA THR A 183 -12.12 -7.73 9.77
C THR A 183 -10.69 -7.90 10.22
N LYS A 184 -10.48 -8.12 11.51
CA LYS A 184 -9.17 -8.46 12.06
C LYS A 184 -8.55 -9.70 11.39
N HIS A 185 -9.41 -10.66 11.02
CA HIS A 185 -8.99 -11.88 10.33
C HIS A 185 -8.41 -11.56 8.94
N GLN A 186 -9.11 -10.76 8.13
CA GLN A 186 -8.62 -10.36 6.80
C GLN A 186 -7.26 -9.66 6.88
N LEU A 187 -7.13 -8.67 7.78
CA LEU A 187 -5.86 -7.97 7.98
C LEU A 187 -4.72 -8.92 8.40
N ASN A 188 -4.99 -9.87 9.29
CA ASN A 188 -3.97 -10.79 9.78
C ASN A 188 -3.59 -11.93 8.82
N THR A 189 -4.38 -12.20 7.79
CA THR A 189 -4.17 -13.34 6.88
C THR A 189 -3.90 -12.94 5.44
N LEU A 190 -4.37 -11.79 5.02
CA LEU A 190 -4.26 -11.33 3.63
C LEU A 190 -3.24 -10.21 3.42
N THR A 191 -2.84 -9.53 4.49
CA THR A 191 -1.93 -8.38 4.36
C THR A 191 -0.55 -8.68 4.93
N PHE A 192 0.47 -8.19 4.23
CA PHE A 192 1.86 -8.26 4.66
C PHE A 192 2.50 -6.86 4.53
N ASN A 193 3.15 -6.38 5.59
CA ASN A 193 3.81 -5.07 5.56
C ASN A 193 5.32 -5.21 5.70
N ILE A 194 6.08 -4.63 4.78
CA ILE A 194 7.54 -4.51 4.89
C ILE A 194 7.85 -3.18 5.57
N VAL A 195 8.50 -3.26 6.72
CA VAL A 195 8.67 -2.15 7.66
C VAL A 195 10.16 -1.82 7.81
N PRO A 196 10.67 -0.75 7.18
CA PRO A 196 12.02 -0.28 7.45
C PRO A 196 12.15 0.23 8.90
N VAL A 197 13.19 -0.21 9.59
CA VAL A 197 13.45 0.25 10.96
C VAL A 197 13.74 1.75 10.96
N GLY A 198 13.01 2.50 11.78
CA GLY A 198 13.10 3.97 11.85
C GLY A 198 12.17 4.72 10.89
N ASP A 199 11.41 4.03 10.05
CA ASP A 199 10.35 4.66 9.26
C ASP A 199 9.12 4.93 10.13
N LEU A 200 8.64 6.18 10.14
CA LEU A 200 7.52 6.61 10.97
C LEU A 200 6.15 6.24 10.35
N VAL A 201 6.06 6.05 9.04
CA VAL A 201 4.79 5.80 8.36
C VAL A 201 4.16 4.46 8.73
N PRO A 202 4.91 3.34 8.79
CA PRO A 202 4.36 2.08 9.29
C PRO A 202 3.98 2.08 10.78
N MET A 203 4.40 3.11 11.52
CA MET A 203 3.98 3.28 12.92
C MET A 203 2.59 3.90 13.04
N ILE A 204 2.04 4.42 11.94
CA ILE A 204 0.66 4.91 11.90
C ILE A 204 -0.28 3.71 11.92
N ASP A 205 -1.16 3.65 12.92
CA ASP A 205 -2.03 2.53 13.23
C ASP A 205 -1.26 1.26 13.71
N ASP A 206 -1.94 0.27 14.25
CA ASP A 206 -1.31 -0.96 14.75
C ASP A 206 -1.01 -1.94 13.61
N LEU A 207 0.13 -2.62 13.71
CA LEU A 207 0.55 -3.66 12.78
C LEU A 207 -0.40 -4.88 12.84
N ALA A 208 -0.70 -5.44 11.68
CA ALA A 208 -1.26 -6.79 11.57
C ALA A 208 -0.19 -7.87 11.88
N ASN A 209 -0.62 -9.13 11.97
CA ASN A 209 0.29 -10.23 12.38
C ASN A 209 1.44 -10.49 11.39
N LEU A 210 1.21 -10.23 10.10
CA LEU A 210 2.19 -10.52 9.06
C LEU A 210 2.95 -9.25 8.67
N TYR A 211 4.15 -9.11 9.18
CA TYR A 211 5.07 -8.05 8.79
C TYR A 211 6.52 -8.50 8.88
N GLN A 212 7.39 -7.81 8.17
CA GLN A 212 8.83 -8.03 8.20
C GLN A 212 9.57 -6.73 8.40
N ASN A 213 10.32 -6.63 9.49
CA ASN A 213 11.27 -5.53 9.65
C ASN A 213 12.46 -5.73 8.72
N ILE A 214 12.87 -4.65 8.05
CA ILE A 214 14.11 -4.59 7.28
C ILE A 214 15.02 -3.51 7.86
N ASN A 215 16.32 -3.66 7.72
CA ASN A 215 17.26 -2.65 8.14
C ASN A 215 17.06 -1.35 7.34
N CYS A 216 17.54 -0.25 7.92
CA CYS A 216 17.64 1.02 7.23
C CYS A 216 19.00 1.66 7.54
N THR A 217 19.73 1.99 6.49
CA THR A 217 21.07 2.60 6.56
C THR A 217 21.04 4.12 6.37
N ALA A 218 19.87 4.75 6.48
CA ALA A 218 19.77 6.22 6.43
C ALA A 218 20.55 6.87 7.59
N ALA A 219 21.10 8.05 7.35
CA ALA A 219 21.76 8.83 8.39
C ALA A 219 20.79 9.14 9.53
N ALA A 220 21.31 9.19 10.77
CA ALA A 220 20.47 9.37 11.97
C ALA A 220 19.66 10.70 11.99
N ASN A 221 20.06 11.68 11.19
CA ASN A 221 19.37 12.96 11.04
C ASN A 221 18.40 13.00 9.84
N ASP A 222 18.33 11.93 9.04
CA ASP A 222 17.42 11.82 7.91
C ASP A 222 16.12 11.11 8.34
N ILE A 223 15.19 11.89 8.86
CA ILE A 223 13.91 11.41 9.42
C ILE A 223 13.05 10.65 8.40
N ILE A 224 13.22 10.96 7.10
CA ILE A 224 12.44 10.36 6.02
C ILE A 224 13.26 9.42 5.13
N GLY A 225 14.56 9.31 5.37
CA GLY A 225 15.46 8.47 4.57
C GLY A 225 15.07 7.00 4.57
N CYS A 226 14.55 6.50 5.71
CA CYS A 226 14.06 5.14 5.82
C CYS A 226 12.72 4.89 5.13
N HIS A 227 11.99 5.95 4.77
CA HIS A 227 10.71 5.86 4.04
C HIS A 227 10.90 5.69 2.53
N GLY A 228 12.09 5.93 2.00
CA GLY A 228 12.36 5.90 0.57
C GLY A 228 12.23 4.50 -0.05
N SER A 229 11.37 4.33 -1.06
CA SER A 229 11.16 3.03 -1.73
C SER A 229 12.43 2.48 -2.38
N THR A 230 13.28 3.35 -2.94
CA THR A 230 14.57 2.95 -3.52
C THR A 230 15.50 2.38 -2.45
N ARG A 231 15.60 3.05 -1.30
CA ARG A 231 16.40 2.58 -0.16
C ARG A 231 15.90 1.22 0.33
N SER A 232 14.60 1.08 0.56
CA SER A 232 14.01 -0.20 0.96
C SER A 232 14.29 -1.33 -0.04
N ALA A 233 14.20 -1.05 -1.34
CA ALA A 233 14.56 -2.00 -2.37
C ALA A 233 16.04 -2.40 -2.30
N CYS A 234 16.95 -1.43 -2.05
CA CYS A 234 18.36 -1.70 -1.83
C CYS A 234 18.62 -2.59 -0.63
N GLU A 235 18.02 -2.27 0.52
CA GLU A 235 18.18 -3.05 1.74
C GLU A 235 17.70 -4.50 1.58
N ILE A 236 16.56 -4.68 0.91
CA ILE A 236 16.04 -6.02 0.59
C ILE A 236 17.02 -6.79 -0.30
N GLN A 237 17.54 -6.17 -1.36
CA GLN A 237 18.48 -6.82 -2.27
C GLN A 237 19.81 -7.13 -1.60
N TYR A 238 20.31 -6.22 -0.77
CA TYR A 238 21.54 -6.43 -0.04
C TYR A 238 21.42 -7.59 0.96
N THR A 239 20.31 -7.68 1.68
CA THR A 239 20.09 -8.68 2.72
C THR A 239 19.68 -10.05 2.15
N CYS A 240 18.80 -10.04 1.14
CA CYS A 240 18.20 -11.27 0.58
C CYS A 240 18.87 -11.72 -0.72
N GLY A 241 19.79 -10.93 -1.25
CA GLY A 241 20.40 -11.13 -2.57
C GLY A 241 19.49 -10.69 -3.72
N SER A 242 20.09 -10.51 -4.88
CA SER A 242 19.39 -10.09 -6.10
C SER A 242 18.90 -11.26 -6.96
N GLY A 243 19.29 -12.50 -6.65
CA GLY A 243 18.98 -13.68 -7.46
C GLY A 243 19.52 -13.58 -8.88
N ASP A 244 20.77 -13.14 -9.03
CA ASP A 244 21.48 -12.88 -10.31
C ASP A 244 20.86 -11.76 -11.16
N ARG A 245 19.93 -10.99 -10.59
CA ARG A 245 19.34 -9.82 -11.26
C ARG A 245 20.20 -8.57 -11.06
N PRO A 246 20.16 -7.59 -11.99
CA PRO A 246 20.86 -6.33 -11.80
C PRO A 246 20.43 -5.65 -10.50
N VAL A 247 21.39 -5.22 -9.70
CA VAL A 247 21.10 -4.38 -8.52
C VAL A 247 20.67 -3.00 -9.00
N ILE A 248 19.47 -2.55 -8.59
CA ILE A 248 18.89 -1.28 -9.07
C ILE A 248 19.60 -0.07 -8.45
N CYS A 249 20.28 -0.27 -7.32
CA CYS A 249 20.84 0.81 -6.54
C CYS A 249 22.30 0.58 -6.21
N ASN A 250 23.03 1.69 -6.17
CA ASN A 250 24.38 1.71 -5.65
C ASN A 250 24.31 2.05 -4.15
N CYS A 251 23.98 1.05 -3.33
CA CYS A 251 23.83 1.21 -1.88
C CYS A 251 25.13 1.62 -1.15
N ALA A 252 26.24 1.76 -1.86
CA ALA A 252 27.52 2.18 -1.32
C ALA A 252 27.78 3.70 -1.46
N ALA A 253 26.88 4.45 -2.03
CA ALA A 253 27.14 5.86 -2.44
C ALA A 253 26.37 6.92 -1.63
N ASP A 254 25.54 6.51 -0.63
CA ASP A 254 24.78 7.46 0.21
C ASP A 254 24.99 7.21 1.70
#